data_c4145108f6eab4d78a436cefda85c560
#
_entry.id   c4145108f6eab4d78a436cefda85c560
#
_cell.length_a   1.000
_cell.length_b   1.000
_cell.length_c   1.000
_cell.angle_alpha   90.00
_cell.angle_beta   90.00
_cell.angle_gamma   90.00
#
_symmetry.space_group_name_H-M   'P 1'
#
loop_
_entity.id
_entity.type
_entity.pdbx_description
1 polymer ?
#
loop_
_entity_poly.entity_id
_entity_poly.type
_entity_poly.pdbx_seq_one_letter_code
_entity_poly.pdbx_strand_id
1 'polypeptide(L)' 'MELIFVKEARKRLFSLIDEVFKSNEPIEIQSKRGSAILLLEQDWRAIHETLYLASIPGTRESNL' A
#
# COMPACT_ATOMS: atom_id res chain seq x y z
N MET A 1 7.94 10.18 -0.98
CA MET A 1 6.67 9.67 -0.48
C MET A 1 6.00 10.71 0.37
N GLU A 2 4.73 10.95 0.13
CA GLU A 2 4.02 11.97 0.87
C GLU A 2 3.58 11.45 2.23
N LEU A 3 3.61 12.32 3.24
CA LEU A 3 3.20 11.94 4.59
C LEU A 3 1.97 12.72 4.98
N ILE A 4 0.95 12.01 5.43
CA ILE A 4 -0.31 12.65 5.81
C ILE A 4 -0.78 12.04 7.12
N PHE A 5 -1.35 12.86 7.99
CA PHE A 5 -1.93 12.33 9.21
C PHE A 5 -3.27 11.68 8.93
N VAL A 6 -3.61 10.70 9.74
CA VAL A 6 -4.80 9.90 9.49
C VAL A 6 -6.06 10.76 9.47
N LYS A 7 -6.12 11.82 10.25
CA LYS A 7 -7.28 12.70 10.22
C LYS A 7 -7.48 13.32 8.86
N GLU A 8 -6.40 13.78 8.27
CA GLU A 8 -6.46 14.38 6.96
C GLU A 8 -6.72 13.33 5.90
N ALA A 9 -6.11 12.15 6.04
CA ALA A 9 -6.32 11.09 5.09
C ALA A 9 -7.78 10.68 5.07
N ARG A 10 -8.41 10.65 6.21
CA ARG A 10 -9.80 10.27 6.29
C ARG A 10 -10.69 11.24 5.54
N LYS A 11 -10.39 12.52 5.62
CA LYS A 11 -11.18 13.52 4.93
C LYS A 11 -10.98 13.49 3.42
N ARG A 12 -9.79 13.14 2.99
CA ARG A 12 -9.43 13.21 1.58
C ARG A 12 -9.17 11.85 0.97
N LEU A 13 -9.81 10.82 1.47
CA LEU A 13 -9.46 9.48 1.05
C LEU A 13 -9.61 9.26 -0.45
N PHE A 14 -10.71 9.71 -1.02
CA PHE A 14 -10.89 9.56 -2.46
C PHE A 14 -9.82 10.31 -3.24
N SER A 15 -9.49 11.50 -2.78
CA SER A 15 -8.44 12.28 -3.44
C SER A 15 -7.10 11.60 -3.35
N LEU A 16 -6.81 11.01 -2.21
CA LEU A 16 -5.55 10.34 -2.02
C LEU A 16 -5.43 9.12 -2.92
N ILE A 17 -6.49 8.37 -3.05
CA ILE A 17 -6.49 7.21 -3.93
C ILE A 17 -6.24 7.66 -5.36
N ASP A 18 -6.91 8.72 -5.79
CA ASP A 18 -6.71 9.28 -7.10
C ASP A 18 -5.26 9.70 -7.30
N GLU A 19 -4.72 10.34 -6.29
CA GLU A 19 -3.36 10.84 -6.34
C GLU A 19 -2.36 9.70 -6.51
N VAL A 20 -2.57 8.61 -5.80
CA VAL A 20 -1.68 7.46 -5.92
C VAL A 20 -1.75 6.88 -7.32
N PHE A 21 -2.94 6.85 -7.91
CA PHE A 21 -3.06 6.37 -9.29
C PHE A 21 -2.35 7.27 -10.27
N LYS A 22 -2.38 8.57 -10.03
CA LYS A 22 -1.76 9.51 -10.97
C LYS A 22 -0.25 9.56 -10.81
N SER A 23 0.22 9.52 -9.59
CA SER A 23 1.65 9.69 -9.36
C SER A 23 2.41 8.38 -9.30
N ASN A 24 1.70 7.28 -9.08
CA ASN A 24 2.34 5.98 -8.90
C ASN A 24 3.29 5.98 -7.73
N GLU A 25 3.02 6.80 -6.74
CA GLU A 25 3.87 6.85 -5.56
C GLU A 25 3.05 6.58 -4.32
N PRO A 26 3.58 5.82 -3.39
CA PRO A 26 2.84 5.54 -2.15
C PRO A 26 2.69 6.79 -1.30
N ILE A 27 1.70 6.75 -0.43
CA ILE A 27 1.48 7.82 0.52
C ILE A 27 1.53 7.19 1.91
N GLU A 28 2.28 7.82 2.81
CA GLU A 28 2.37 7.32 4.17
C GLU A 28 1.31 7.99 5.02
N ILE A 29 0.53 7.19 5.72
CA ILE A 29 -0.52 7.71 6.59
C ILE A 29 -0.10 7.44 8.02
N GLN A 30 0.09 8.50 8.78
CA GLN A 30 0.59 8.39 10.13
C GLN A 30 -0.53 8.49 11.15
N SER A 31 -0.50 7.63 12.16
CA SER A 31 -1.49 7.67 13.22
C SER A 31 -0.80 7.42 14.55
N LYS A 32 -1.56 7.48 15.61
CA LYS A 32 -1.01 7.23 16.93
C LYS A 32 -0.54 5.80 17.09
N ARG A 33 -1.13 4.89 16.34
CA ARG A 33 -0.76 3.49 16.44
C ARG A 33 0.45 3.14 15.59
N GLY A 34 0.82 4.00 14.69
CA GLY A 34 1.91 3.74 13.77
C GLY A 34 1.56 4.26 12.41
N SER A 35 2.38 3.94 11.43
CA SER A 35 2.17 4.41 10.08
C SER A 35 1.67 3.30 9.20
N ALA A 36 0.89 3.66 8.20
CA ALA A 36 0.41 2.75 7.18
C ALA A 36 0.77 3.33 5.83
N ILE A 37 0.77 2.47 4.82
CA ILE A 37 1.14 2.92 3.48
C ILE A 37 -0.03 2.67 2.54
N LEU A 38 -0.37 3.69 1.78
CA LEU A 38 -1.38 3.58 0.73
C LEU A 38 -0.67 3.46 -0.60
N LEU A 39 -0.84 2.34 -1.29
CA LEU A 39 -0.18 2.15 -2.57
C LEU A 39 -1.10 1.38 -3.48
N LEU A 40 -0.75 1.32 -4.75
CA LEU A 40 -1.57 0.62 -5.72
C LEU A 40 -1.50 -0.88 -5.51
N GLU A 41 -2.58 -1.55 -5.82
CA GLU A 41 -2.61 -2.99 -5.68
C GLU A 41 -1.56 -3.65 -6.56
N GLN A 42 -1.35 -3.15 -7.76
CA GLN A 42 -0.36 -3.73 -8.63
C GLN A 42 1.04 -3.60 -8.06
N ASP A 43 1.31 -2.51 -7.35
CA ASP A 43 2.61 -2.37 -6.71
C ASP A 43 2.74 -3.32 -5.54
N TRP A 44 1.69 -3.48 -4.78
CA TRP A 44 1.66 -4.42 -3.69
C TRP A 44 1.90 -5.84 -4.18
N ARG A 45 1.26 -6.20 -5.29
CA ARG A 45 1.45 -7.52 -5.86
C ARG A 45 2.88 -7.72 -6.35
N ALA A 46 3.46 -6.68 -6.94
CA ALA A 46 4.82 -6.79 -7.42
C ALA A 46 5.78 -7.06 -6.27
N ILE A 47 5.58 -6.38 -5.16
CA ILE A 47 6.42 -6.60 -4.00
C ILE A 47 6.24 -8.02 -3.49
N HIS A 48 5.02 -8.47 -3.41
CA HIS A 48 4.74 -9.81 -2.94
C HIS A 48 5.32 -10.87 -3.86
N GLU A 49 5.18 -10.68 -5.14
CA GLU A 49 5.70 -11.65 -6.07
C GLU A 49 7.20 -11.73 -6.01
N THR A 50 7.85 -10.62 -5.82
CA THR A 50 9.29 -10.61 -5.68
C THR A 50 9.72 -11.40 -4.46
N LEU A 51 9.00 -11.24 -3.38
CA LEU A 51 9.31 -11.98 -2.17
C LEU A 51 9.03 -13.46 -2.35
N TYR A 52 7.96 -13.78 -3.03
CA TYR A 52 7.59 -15.17 -3.20
C TYR A 52 8.46 -15.89 -4.20
N LEU A 53 9.05 -15.16 -5.10
CA LEU A 53 9.96 -15.81 -6.03
C LEU A 53 11.08 -16.47 -5.29
N ALA A 54 11.46 -15.93 -4.16
CA ALA A 54 12.52 -16.51 -3.39
C ALA A 54 12.01 -17.56 -2.45
N SER A 55 10.72 -17.73 -2.33
CA SER A 55 10.23 -18.71 -1.40
C SER A 55 9.63 -19.86 -2.15
N ILE A 56 9.01 -20.73 -1.42
CA ILE A 56 8.50 -21.91 -1.99
C ILE A 56 7.20 -21.65 -2.64
N PRO A 57 7.07 -21.99 -3.87
CA PRO A 57 5.82 -21.83 -4.54
C PRO A 57 4.83 -22.80 -3.98
N GLY A 58 3.68 -22.57 -4.06
CA GLY A 58 2.69 -23.48 -3.63
C GLY A 58 2.16 -23.22 -2.27
N THR A 59 2.95 -22.62 -1.47
CA THR A 59 2.45 -22.36 -0.16
C THR A 59 1.45 -21.29 -0.16
N ARG A 60 1.46 -20.41 -1.14
CA ARG A 60 0.63 -19.33 -1.02
C ARG A 60 -0.76 -19.62 -1.27
N GLU A 61 -1.06 -20.61 -2.01
CA GLU A 61 -2.40 -20.77 -2.28
C GLU A 61 -3.12 -21.25 -1.12
N SER A 62 -2.47 -21.78 -0.19
CA SER A 62 -3.21 -22.25 0.92
C SER A 62 -3.87 -21.15 1.67
N ASN A 63 -3.44 -19.98 1.53
CA ASN A 63 -4.00 -18.97 2.23
C ASN A 63 -5.14 -18.41 1.64
N LEU A 64 -5.56 -18.82 0.72
CA LEU A 64 -6.68 -18.20 0.16
C LEU A 64 -7.87 -18.77 0.46
#